data_1a9125f74db6f8cd4b482c3bb2da7096
#
_entry.id   1a9125f74db6f8cd4b482c3bb2da7096
#
_cell.length_a   1.000
_cell.length_b   1.000
_cell.length_c   1.000
_cell.angle_alpha   90.00
_cell.angle_beta   90.00
_cell.angle_gamma   90.00
#
_symmetry.space_group_name_H-M   'P 1'
#
loop_
_entity.id
_entity.type
_entity.pdbx_description
1 polymer ?
#
loop_
_entity_poly.entity_id
_entity_poly.type
_entity_poly.pdbx_seq_one_letter_code
_entity_poly.pdbx_strand_id
1 'polypeptide(L)'
;MFKKIRVVILLSILLCVALGEFLAARRSTDWDDTLWVDVYLVNGDRLDKTQRYIDSIDAKEFDGVAAFFATEAKRYGVTISEPFRLNLVGQHRDELPAPSPSMLGTIWWSLEMRWLTLELGWQSSGPKPDIVAFAVYHDSAASAVLDRSTALRKGLIAVTNLFASRDARGSNQVVLAHELLHTLGATDKYARESNLPQFPDGFADPSLTPPLPQKKAELMAGRIPLDERHAATPESLRNVVVGRLTAEEIGWLHE
;
A
#
# COMPACT_ATOMS: atom_id res chain seq x y z
N MET A 1 -2.64 -46.90 1.38
CA MET A 1 -2.33 -46.25 0.08
C MET A 1 -2.95 -44.84 0.00
N PHE A 2 -4.25 -44.66 0.20
CA PHE A 2 -4.95 -43.37 0.11
C PHE A 2 -4.40 -42.25 1.04
N LYS A 3 -3.99 -42.56 2.29
CA LYS A 3 -3.43 -41.57 3.21
C LYS A 3 -2.11 -40.98 2.66
N LYS A 4 -1.22 -41.79 2.07
CA LYS A 4 0.04 -41.32 1.50
C LYS A 4 -0.19 -40.44 0.26
N ILE A 5 -1.10 -40.82 -0.62
CA ILE A 5 -1.47 -40.05 -1.81
C ILE A 5 -2.04 -38.69 -1.41
N ARG A 6 -2.95 -38.65 -0.42
CA ARG A 6 -3.52 -37.41 0.08
C ARG A 6 -2.47 -36.46 0.68
N VAL A 7 -1.50 -36.99 1.43
CA VAL A 7 -0.38 -36.21 1.96
C VAL A 7 0.48 -35.65 0.85
N VAL A 8 0.82 -36.47 -0.17
CA VAL A 8 1.60 -35.99 -1.33
C VAL A 8 0.89 -34.89 -2.07
N ILE A 9 -0.42 -35.03 -2.34
CA ILE A 9 -1.22 -33.98 -3.00
C ILE A 9 -1.19 -32.68 -2.18
N LEU A 10 -1.44 -32.76 -0.86
CA LEU A 10 -1.41 -31.57 0.01
C LEU A 10 -0.04 -30.90 0.05
N LEU A 11 1.04 -31.68 0.12
CA LEU A 11 2.42 -31.14 0.06
C LEU A 11 2.73 -30.51 -1.30
N SER A 12 2.26 -31.11 -2.40
CA SER A 12 2.42 -30.54 -3.74
C SER A 12 1.68 -29.20 -3.88
N ILE A 13 0.44 -29.13 -3.38
CA ILE A 13 -0.32 -27.87 -3.38
C ILE A 13 0.42 -26.81 -2.52
N LEU A 14 0.86 -27.18 -1.32
CA LEU A 14 1.63 -26.27 -0.46
C LEU A 14 2.90 -25.77 -1.13
N LEU A 15 3.65 -26.65 -1.79
CA LEU A 15 4.85 -26.31 -2.53
C LEU A 15 4.55 -25.35 -3.70
N CYS A 16 3.51 -25.63 -4.48
CA CYS A 16 3.09 -24.75 -5.59
C CYS A 16 2.70 -23.36 -5.09
N VAL A 17 1.96 -23.28 -3.98
CA VAL A 17 1.58 -22.00 -3.37
C VAL A 17 2.82 -21.26 -2.86
N ALA A 18 3.70 -21.94 -2.11
CA ALA A 18 4.92 -21.32 -1.58
C ALA A 18 5.87 -20.84 -2.69
N LEU A 19 6.00 -21.61 -3.77
CA LEU A 19 6.80 -21.23 -4.93
C LEU A 19 6.19 -20.05 -5.68
N GLY A 20 4.87 -20.06 -5.86
CA GLY A 20 4.15 -18.95 -6.50
C GLY A 20 4.32 -17.62 -5.73
N GLU A 21 4.20 -17.67 -4.40
CA GLU A 21 4.44 -16.52 -3.51
C GLU A 21 5.90 -16.02 -3.59
N PHE A 22 6.85 -16.93 -3.59
CA PHE A 22 8.26 -16.59 -3.68
C PHE A 22 8.60 -15.92 -5.02
N LEU A 23 8.06 -16.45 -6.12
CA LEU A 23 8.26 -15.88 -7.46
C LEU A 23 7.57 -14.51 -7.59
N ALA A 24 6.35 -14.36 -7.08
CA ALA A 24 5.64 -13.09 -7.06
C ALA A 24 6.39 -12.02 -6.25
N ALA A 25 6.89 -12.39 -5.05
CA ALA A 25 7.68 -11.47 -4.23
C ALA A 25 9.00 -11.07 -4.88
N ARG A 26 9.67 -11.96 -5.62
CA ARG A 26 10.88 -11.62 -6.38
C ARG A 26 10.57 -10.70 -7.55
N ARG A 27 9.55 -11.03 -8.34
CA ARG A 27 9.14 -10.24 -9.49
C ARG A 27 8.66 -8.83 -9.11
N SER A 28 8.09 -8.67 -7.91
CA SER A 28 7.62 -7.35 -7.45
C SER A 28 8.74 -6.40 -7.02
N THR A 29 9.99 -6.89 -6.91
CA THR A 29 11.14 -6.09 -6.45
C THR A 29 12.37 -6.20 -7.35
N ASP A 30 12.27 -6.83 -8.55
CA ASP A 30 13.35 -6.87 -9.55
C ASP A 30 13.35 -5.65 -10.47
N TRP A 31 12.22 -4.98 -10.60
CA TRP A 31 12.01 -3.76 -11.40
C TRP A 31 12.36 -3.90 -12.90
N ASP A 32 12.25 -5.11 -13.41
CA ASP A 32 12.40 -5.39 -14.84
C ASP A 32 11.16 -4.97 -15.63
N ASP A 33 9.97 -5.08 -14.99
CA ASP A 33 8.67 -4.76 -15.56
C ASP A 33 7.88 -3.76 -14.69
N THR A 34 6.94 -3.01 -15.31
CA THR A 34 5.95 -2.18 -14.61
C THR A 34 5.05 -3.03 -13.72
N LEU A 35 4.88 -2.65 -12.46
CA LEU A 35 3.91 -3.27 -11.56
C LEU A 35 2.50 -2.72 -11.85
N TRP A 36 1.58 -3.61 -12.20
CA TRP A 36 0.18 -3.27 -12.44
C TRP A 36 -0.60 -3.33 -11.13
N VAL A 37 -1.24 -2.21 -10.78
CA VAL A 37 -2.03 -2.07 -9.56
C VAL A 37 -3.48 -1.86 -9.93
N ASP A 38 -4.34 -2.82 -9.66
CA ASP A 38 -5.78 -2.66 -9.78
C ASP A 38 -6.34 -2.02 -8.51
N VAL A 39 -7.01 -0.87 -8.66
CA VAL A 39 -7.60 -0.13 -7.55
C VAL A 39 -9.12 -0.29 -7.58
N TYR A 40 -9.67 -0.80 -6.48
CA TYR A 40 -11.10 -0.90 -6.23
C TYR A 40 -11.53 0.13 -5.19
N LEU A 41 -12.56 0.92 -5.51
CA LEU A 41 -13.15 1.87 -4.58
C LEU A 41 -14.14 1.16 -3.68
N VAL A 42 -14.14 1.47 -2.39
CA VAL A 42 -15.04 0.86 -1.40
C VAL A 42 -15.68 1.95 -0.55
N ASN A 43 -16.99 1.88 -0.33
CA ASN A 43 -17.71 2.74 0.59
C ASN A 43 -17.63 2.12 2.00
N GLY A 44 -16.68 2.58 2.82
CA GLY A 44 -16.37 1.97 4.11
C GLY A 44 -17.37 2.27 5.21
N ASP A 45 -18.08 3.39 5.14
CA ASP A 45 -19.10 3.81 6.13
C ASP A 45 -20.54 3.66 5.65
N ARG A 46 -20.72 3.26 4.38
CA ARG A 46 -22.03 3.08 3.74
C ARG A 46 -22.92 4.35 3.68
N LEU A 47 -22.32 5.52 3.88
CA LEU A 47 -23.04 6.79 3.81
C LEU A 47 -23.24 7.23 2.35
N ASP A 48 -24.40 7.84 2.05
CA ASP A 48 -24.70 8.42 0.74
C ASP A 48 -23.74 9.54 0.36
N LYS A 49 -23.20 10.27 1.33
CA LYS A 49 -22.21 11.32 1.11
C LYS A 49 -20.90 10.73 0.59
N THR A 50 -20.43 9.64 1.21
CA THR A 50 -19.25 8.89 0.78
C THR A 50 -19.48 8.27 -0.60
N GLN A 51 -20.68 7.74 -0.86
CA GLN A 51 -21.03 7.20 -2.16
C GLN A 51 -20.95 8.27 -3.27
N ARG A 52 -21.53 9.45 -3.05
CA ARG A 52 -21.43 10.57 -4.02
C ARG A 52 -19.97 10.99 -4.28
N TYR A 53 -19.11 10.93 -3.27
CA TYR A 53 -17.69 11.20 -3.46
C TYR A 53 -17.05 10.13 -4.34
N ILE A 54 -17.28 8.85 -4.05
CA ILE A 54 -16.78 7.71 -4.85
C ILE A 54 -17.25 7.82 -6.30
N ASP A 55 -18.51 8.13 -6.54
CA ASP A 55 -19.08 8.30 -7.88
C ASP A 55 -18.44 9.45 -8.68
N SER A 56 -17.75 10.38 -8.00
CA SER A 56 -17.03 11.50 -8.61
C SER A 56 -15.55 11.22 -8.91
N ILE A 57 -15.03 10.06 -8.49
CA ILE A 57 -13.63 9.67 -8.70
C ILE A 57 -13.46 9.16 -10.13
N ASP A 58 -12.43 9.66 -10.80
CA ASP A 58 -11.99 9.17 -12.10
C ASP A 58 -10.57 8.57 -12.04
N ALA A 59 -10.11 7.96 -13.14
CA ALA A 59 -8.79 7.32 -13.20
C ALA A 59 -7.63 8.28 -12.89
N LYS A 60 -7.79 9.59 -13.12
CA LYS A 60 -6.77 10.60 -12.84
C LYS A 60 -6.52 10.83 -11.36
N GLU A 61 -7.40 10.30 -10.49
CA GLU A 61 -7.21 10.34 -9.04
C GLU A 61 -5.85 9.76 -8.62
N PHE A 62 -5.38 8.73 -9.34
CA PHE A 62 -4.18 7.97 -9.00
C PHE A 62 -2.94 8.35 -9.80
N ASP A 63 -3.04 9.22 -10.81
CA ASP A 63 -1.92 9.67 -11.64
C ASP A 63 -0.78 10.28 -10.81
N GLY A 64 -1.14 11.00 -9.74
CA GLY A 64 -0.16 11.59 -8.82
C GLY A 64 0.70 10.56 -8.11
N VAL A 65 0.16 9.38 -7.80
CA VAL A 65 0.89 8.28 -7.14
C VAL A 65 1.88 7.66 -8.13
N ALA A 66 1.44 7.37 -9.36
CA ALA A 66 2.32 6.84 -10.40
C ALA A 66 3.47 7.81 -10.74
N ALA A 67 3.18 9.10 -10.90
CA ALA A 67 4.18 10.14 -11.18
C ALA A 67 5.18 10.32 -10.02
N PHE A 68 4.73 10.22 -8.77
CA PHE A 68 5.60 10.25 -7.59
C PHE A 68 6.59 9.09 -7.63
N PHE A 69 6.11 7.86 -7.81
CA PHE A 69 6.99 6.69 -7.86
C PHE A 69 7.95 6.73 -9.04
N ALA A 70 7.53 7.21 -10.22
CA ALA A 70 8.42 7.40 -11.35
C ALA A 70 9.55 8.40 -11.04
N THR A 71 9.24 9.48 -10.32
CA THR A 71 10.21 10.48 -9.90
C THR A 71 11.20 9.91 -8.88
N GLU A 72 10.69 9.22 -7.86
CA GLU A 72 11.51 8.67 -6.79
C GLU A 72 12.37 7.49 -7.28
N ALA A 73 11.84 6.58 -8.11
CA ALA A 73 12.59 5.49 -8.71
C ALA A 73 13.77 5.99 -9.56
N LYS A 74 13.53 7.04 -10.38
CA LYS A 74 14.59 7.69 -11.16
C LYS A 74 15.69 8.27 -10.27
N ARG A 75 15.36 8.78 -9.08
CA ARG A 75 16.32 9.33 -8.11
C ARG A 75 17.29 8.25 -7.61
N TYR A 76 16.83 6.99 -7.55
CA TYR A 76 17.64 5.82 -7.19
C TYR A 76 18.27 5.10 -8.38
N GLY A 77 18.13 5.63 -9.60
CA GLY A 77 18.74 5.05 -10.80
C GLY A 77 18.00 3.84 -11.36
N VAL A 78 16.76 3.60 -10.94
CA VAL A 78 15.89 2.58 -11.52
C VAL A 78 15.61 2.96 -12.98
N THR A 79 15.82 2.02 -13.90
CA THR A 79 15.79 2.28 -15.36
C THR A 79 14.40 2.31 -15.93
N ILE A 80 13.44 1.65 -15.29
CA ILE A 80 12.05 1.64 -15.75
C ILE A 80 11.40 3.00 -15.56
N SER A 81 10.79 3.54 -16.62
CA SER A 81 10.20 4.88 -16.63
C SER A 81 8.87 4.96 -15.87
N GLU A 82 8.15 3.85 -15.79
CA GLU A 82 6.84 3.73 -15.13
C GLU A 82 6.87 2.51 -14.18
N PRO A 83 7.41 2.66 -12.95
CA PRO A 83 7.53 1.55 -12.02
C PRO A 83 6.17 1.03 -11.54
N PHE A 84 5.16 1.90 -11.47
CA PHE A 84 3.80 1.54 -11.10
C PHE A 84 2.81 2.10 -12.11
N ARG A 85 1.83 1.27 -12.49
CA ARG A 85 0.65 1.66 -13.26
C ARG A 85 -0.60 1.38 -12.47
N LEU A 86 -1.29 2.42 -12.03
CA LEU A 86 -2.52 2.31 -11.27
C LEU A 86 -3.72 2.34 -12.22
N ASN A 87 -4.56 1.32 -12.14
CA ASN A 87 -5.76 1.15 -12.94
C ASN A 87 -6.99 1.20 -12.04
N LEU A 88 -7.86 2.18 -12.23
CA LEU A 88 -9.15 2.21 -11.55
C LEU A 88 -10.10 1.21 -12.21
N VAL A 89 -10.32 0.09 -11.55
CA VAL A 89 -11.21 -0.98 -12.08
C VAL A 89 -12.68 -0.60 -11.89
N GLY A 90 -13.01 -0.03 -10.71
CA GLY A 90 -14.38 0.34 -10.37
C GLY A 90 -14.65 0.24 -8.86
N GLN A 91 -15.93 0.12 -8.51
CA GLN A 91 -16.35 0.01 -7.11
C GLN A 91 -16.60 -1.46 -6.74
N HIS A 92 -15.98 -1.89 -5.64
CA HIS A 92 -16.36 -3.11 -4.93
C HIS A 92 -17.44 -2.75 -3.91
N ARG A 93 -18.62 -3.38 -4.03
CA ARG A 93 -19.83 -3.00 -3.27
C ARG A 93 -20.07 -3.86 -2.04
N ASP A 94 -19.46 -5.04 -2.01
CA ASP A 94 -19.60 -5.95 -0.89
C ASP A 94 -18.68 -5.54 0.26
N GLU A 95 -18.97 -6.04 1.45
CA GLU A 95 -18.16 -5.79 2.62
C GLU A 95 -16.81 -6.52 2.50
N LEU A 96 -15.73 -5.80 2.75
CA LEU A 96 -14.41 -6.45 2.81
C LEU A 96 -14.30 -7.30 4.08
N PRO A 97 -13.61 -8.45 4.00
CA PRO A 97 -13.27 -9.21 5.20
C PRO A 97 -12.59 -8.31 6.24
N ALA A 98 -13.03 -8.38 7.48
CA ALA A 98 -12.49 -7.56 8.56
C ALA A 98 -11.24 -8.21 9.18
N PRO A 99 -10.15 -7.43 9.42
CA PRO A 99 -8.98 -7.95 10.10
C PRO A 99 -9.33 -8.35 11.55
N SER A 100 -8.72 -9.43 12.03
CA SER A 100 -8.93 -9.93 13.38
C SER A 100 -7.66 -9.74 14.22
N PRO A 101 -7.77 -9.35 15.51
CA PRO A 101 -6.61 -9.16 16.37
C PRO A 101 -5.94 -10.49 16.79
N SER A 102 -6.60 -11.63 16.59
CA SER A 102 -6.03 -12.94 16.92
C SER A 102 -5.15 -13.46 15.77
N MET A 103 -4.09 -14.20 16.12
CA MET A 103 -3.19 -14.80 15.14
C MET A 103 -3.92 -15.69 14.11
N LEU A 104 -4.83 -16.56 14.58
CA LEU A 104 -5.62 -17.41 13.70
C LEU A 104 -6.61 -16.61 12.85
N GLY A 105 -7.21 -15.58 13.44
CA GLY A 105 -8.10 -14.68 12.71
C GLY A 105 -7.37 -13.86 11.64
N THR A 106 -6.14 -13.43 11.90
CA THR A 106 -5.30 -12.76 10.89
C THR A 106 -4.95 -13.70 9.72
N ILE A 107 -4.65 -14.97 10.02
CA ILE A 107 -4.41 -15.98 8.97
C ILE A 107 -5.69 -16.18 8.14
N TRP A 108 -6.83 -16.33 8.80
CA TRP A 108 -8.12 -16.52 8.13
C TRP A 108 -8.47 -15.32 7.25
N TRP A 109 -8.40 -14.11 7.80
CA TRP A 109 -8.58 -12.87 7.05
C TRP A 109 -7.67 -12.78 5.81
N SER A 110 -6.39 -13.14 5.96
CA SER A 110 -5.45 -13.16 4.84
C SER A 110 -5.89 -14.13 3.74
N LEU A 111 -6.46 -15.28 4.09
CA LEU A 111 -6.99 -16.26 3.12
C LEU A 111 -8.27 -15.75 2.44
N GLU A 112 -9.16 -15.11 3.18
CA GLU A 112 -10.39 -14.50 2.64
C GLU A 112 -10.05 -13.38 1.64
N MET A 113 -9.10 -12.50 1.99
CA MET A 113 -8.65 -11.42 1.09
C MET A 113 -8.02 -11.98 -0.20
N ARG A 114 -7.24 -13.05 -0.12
CA ARG A 114 -6.68 -13.71 -1.29
C ARG A 114 -7.75 -14.37 -2.15
N TRP A 115 -8.74 -15.00 -1.52
CA TRP A 115 -9.85 -15.57 -2.25
C TRP A 115 -10.63 -14.49 -3.00
N LEU A 116 -10.94 -13.38 -2.33
CA LEU A 116 -11.58 -12.21 -2.93
C LEU A 116 -10.80 -11.69 -4.16
N THR A 117 -9.48 -11.51 -4.03
CA THR A 117 -8.67 -11.03 -5.15
C THR A 117 -8.61 -12.03 -6.31
N LEU A 118 -8.62 -13.33 -6.06
CA LEU A 118 -8.74 -14.35 -7.10
C LEU A 118 -10.08 -14.29 -7.82
N GLU A 119 -11.17 -14.14 -7.07
CA GLU A 119 -12.53 -14.03 -7.62
C GLU A 119 -12.65 -12.78 -8.52
N LEU A 120 -12.16 -11.62 -8.04
CA LEU A 120 -12.12 -10.39 -8.83
C LEU A 120 -11.27 -10.55 -10.10
N GLY A 121 -10.13 -11.25 -10.02
CA GLY A 121 -9.28 -11.54 -11.16
C GLY A 121 -9.95 -12.44 -12.22
N TRP A 122 -10.84 -13.35 -11.82
CA TRP A 122 -11.61 -14.16 -12.77
C TRP A 122 -12.71 -13.38 -13.48
N GLN A 123 -13.22 -12.33 -12.84
CA GLN A 123 -14.27 -11.47 -13.41
C GLN A 123 -13.68 -10.37 -14.31
N SER A 124 -12.38 -10.09 -14.18
CA SER A 124 -11.68 -9.07 -14.96
C SER A 124 -11.34 -9.61 -16.34
N SER A 125 -11.60 -8.83 -17.40
CA SER A 125 -11.18 -9.10 -18.77
C SER A 125 -9.82 -8.46 -19.13
N GLY A 126 -9.19 -7.77 -18.17
CA GLY A 126 -7.90 -7.09 -18.32
C GLY A 126 -6.67 -7.98 -18.06
N PRO A 127 -5.46 -7.44 -18.19
CA PRO A 127 -4.25 -8.12 -17.74
C PRO A 127 -4.33 -8.38 -16.24
N LYS A 128 -3.74 -9.49 -15.80
CA LYS A 128 -3.71 -9.83 -14.37
C LYS A 128 -2.86 -8.79 -13.61
N PRO A 129 -3.40 -8.12 -12.58
CA PRO A 129 -2.61 -7.19 -11.79
C PRO A 129 -1.55 -7.92 -10.96
N ASP A 130 -0.45 -7.23 -10.68
CA ASP A 130 0.55 -7.67 -9.71
C ASP A 130 0.08 -7.35 -8.28
N ILE A 131 -0.55 -6.19 -8.08
CA ILE A 131 -1.05 -5.71 -6.80
C ILE A 131 -2.54 -5.39 -6.90
N VAL A 132 -3.31 -5.73 -5.86
CA VAL A 132 -4.70 -5.30 -5.71
C VAL A 132 -4.82 -4.35 -4.53
N ALA A 133 -5.32 -3.14 -4.76
CA ALA A 133 -5.52 -2.12 -3.76
C ALA A 133 -7.02 -1.82 -3.56
N PHE A 134 -7.49 -1.87 -2.32
CA PHE A 134 -8.82 -1.42 -1.94
C PHE A 134 -8.72 -0.05 -1.31
N ALA A 135 -9.24 0.97 -1.98
CA ALA A 135 -9.36 2.34 -1.49
C ALA A 135 -10.68 2.49 -0.76
N VAL A 136 -10.66 2.38 0.56
CA VAL A 136 -11.84 2.38 1.43
C VAL A 136 -12.09 3.78 1.93
N TYR A 137 -13.15 4.41 1.43
CA TYR A 137 -13.49 5.81 1.73
C TYR A 137 -14.46 5.94 2.89
N HIS A 138 -14.20 6.93 3.75
CA HIS A 138 -15.01 7.28 4.92
C HIS A 138 -15.27 8.78 4.97
N ASP A 139 -16.45 9.20 5.44
CA ASP A 139 -16.74 10.62 5.66
C ASP A 139 -15.92 11.18 6.81
N SER A 140 -15.14 12.22 6.55
CA SER A 140 -14.31 12.90 7.55
C SER A 140 -15.12 13.56 8.69
N ALA A 141 -16.41 13.82 8.48
CA ALA A 141 -17.29 14.34 9.52
C ALA A 141 -17.81 13.25 10.47
N ALA A 142 -17.89 12.00 9.99
CA ALA A 142 -18.32 10.86 10.79
C ALA A 142 -17.16 10.23 11.59
N SER A 143 -15.92 10.36 11.11
CA SER A 143 -14.74 9.78 11.75
C SER A 143 -13.57 10.74 11.64
N ALA A 144 -13.16 11.33 12.77
CA ALA A 144 -12.01 12.22 12.81
C ALA A 144 -10.67 11.47 12.68
N VAL A 145 -10.66 10.17 13.00
CA VAL A 145 -9.51 9.27 12.87
C VAL A 145 -9.98 8.01 12.18
N LEU A 146 -9.31 7.62 11.11
CA LEU A 146 -9.56 6.37 10.41
C LEU A 146 -8.84 5.22 11.10
N ASP A 147 -9.41 4.02 10.96
CA ASP A 147 -8.70 2.80 11.31
C ASP A 147 -7.40 2.69 10.51
N ARG A 148 -6.43 1.99 11.06
CA ARG A 148 -5.15 1.77 10.37
C ARG A 148 -5.40 1.06 9.05
N SER A 149 -4.79 1.58 7.99
CA SER A 149 -4.64 0.87 6.74
C SER A 149 -3.80 -0.40 6.94
N THR A 150 -3.91 -1.35 6.07
CA THR A 150 -3.22 -2.64 6.21
C THR A 150 -2.81 -3.16 4.85
N ALA A 151 -1.55 -3.53 4.73
CA ALA A 151 -1.05 -4.22 3.54
C ALA A 151 -0.64 -5.66 3.87
N LEU A 152 -0.95 -6.56 2.96
CA LEU A 152 -0.50 -7.94 2.98
C LEU A 152 0.64 -8.10 1.97
N ARG A 153 1.89 -8.14 2.46
CA ARG A 153 3.06 -8.42 1.60
C ARG A 153 2.90 -9.76 0.88
N LYS A 154 2.45 -10.78 1.58
CA LYS A 154 2.10 -12.07 0.97
C LYS A 154 0.74 -11.96 0.30
N GLY A 155 0.71 -11.90 -1.02
CA GLY A 155 -0.49 -11.75 -1.84
C GLY A 155 -0.61 -10.39 -2.51
N LEU A 156 0.29 -9.43 -2.19
CA LEU A 156 0.35 -8.12 -2.82
C LEU A 156 -1.01 -7.39 -2.78
N ILE A 157 -1.60 -7.33 -1.58
CA ILE A 157 -2.91 -6.72 -1.35
C ILE A 157 -2.76 -5.55 -0.39
N ALA A 158 -3.30 -4.39 -0.74
CA ALA A 158 -3.39 -3.21 0.11
C ALA A 158 -4.86 -2.89 0.43
N VAL A 159 -5.17 -2.61 1.69
CA VAL A 159 -6.46 -2.07 2.13
C VAL A 159 -6.18 -0.73 2.78
N THR A 160 -6.54 0.34 2.09
CA THR A 160 -6.17 1.71 2.44
C THR A 160 -7.40 2.48 2.88
N ASN A 161 -7.47 2.91 4.14
CA ASN A 161 -8.55 3.73 4.66
C ASN A 161 -8.28 5.21 4.32
N LEU A 162 -9.22 5.86 3.66
CA LEU A 162 -9.11 7.18 3.05
C LEU A 162 -10.30 8.07 3.42
N PHE A 163 -10.12 9.39 3.39
CA PHE A 163 -11.21 10.32 3.59
C PHE A 163 -11.96 10.65 2.30
N ALA A 164 -13.27 10.59 2.33
CA ALA A 164 -14.15 10.99 1.23
C ALA A 164 -14.26 12.53 1.15
N SER A 165 -13.14 13.20 0.87
CA SER A 165 -13.03 14.65 0.79
C SER A 165 -12.01 15.07 -0.27
N ARG A 166 -12.36 16.11 -1.06
CA ARG A 166 -11.44 16.69 -2.03
C ARG A 166 -10.22 17.34 -1.38
N ASP A 167 -10.39 17.91 -0.20
CA ASP A 167 -9.29 18.53 0.56
C ASP A 167 -8.29 17.47 1.08
N ALA A 168 -8.76 16.25 1.32
CA ALA A 168 -7.91 15.14 1.73
C ALA A 168 -7.24 14.39 0.56
N ARG A 169 -7.52 14.75 -0.69
CA ARG A 169 -7.00 14.05 -1.87
C ARG A 169 -5.49 13.85 -1.82
N GLY A 170 -4.75 14.90 -1.50
CA GLY A 170 -3.30 14.85 -1.46
C GLY A 170 -2.76 13.92 -0.37
N SER A 171 -3.31 14.02 0.85
CA SER A 171 -2.95 13.11 1.95
C SER A 171 -3.42 11.68 1.71
N ASN A 172 -4.59 11.46 1.08
CA ASN A 172 -5.04 10.12 0.65
C ASN A 172 -4.05 9.46 -0.31
N GLN A 173 -3.48 10.21 -1.26
CA GLN A 173 -2.46 9.71 -2.17
C GLN A 173 -1.17 9.31 -1.43
N VAL A 174 -0.79 10.05 -0.37
CA VAL A 174 0.34 9.69 0.48
C VAL A 174 0.08 8.37 1.19
N VAL A 175 -1.11 8.20 1.79
CA VAL A 175 -1.47 6.95 2.48
C VAL A 175 -1.50 5.78 1.50
N LEU A 176 -2.09 5.95 0.31
CA LEU A 176 -2.09 4.88 -0.70
C LEU A 176 -0.67 4.51 -1.13
N ALA A 177 0.19 5.49 -1.39
CA ALA A 177 1.58 5.23 -1.75
C ALA A 177 2.34 4.48 -0.64
N HIS A 178 2.12 4.83 0.63
CA HIS A 178 2.67 4.14 1.80
C HIS A 178 2.25 2.67 1.83
N GLU A 179 0.96 2.37 1.70
CA GLU A 179 0.43 1.01 1.73
C GLU A 179 0.91 0.17 0.54
N LEU A 180 1.08 0.79 -0.64
CA LEU A 180 1.66 0.09 -1.79
C LEU A 180 3.09 -0.36 -1.51
N LEU A 181 3.94 0.45 -0.86
CA LEU A 181 5.30 0.03 -0.52
C LEU A 181 5.33 -1.08 0.54
N HIS A 182 4.36 -1.13 1.45
CA HIS A 182 4.23 -2.27 2.37
C HIS A 182 4.01 -3.60 1.62
N THR A 183 3.29 -3.60 0.50
CA THR A 183 3.11 -4.82 -0.30
C THR A 183 4.43 -5.34 -0.87
N LEU A 184 5.39 -4.45 -1.12
CA LEU A 184 6.74 -4.78 -1.61
C LEU A 184 7.72 -5.10 -0.48
N GLY A 185 7.34 -4.87 0.76
CA GLY A 185 8.11 -5.23 1.95
C GLY A 185 8.76 -4.10 2.69
N ALA A 186 8.48 -2.85 2.32
CA ALA A 186 8.87 -1.71 3.12
C ALA A 186 8.29 -1.81 4.54
N THR A 187 9.07 -1.39 5.53
CA THR A 187 8.67 -1.38 6.93
C THR A 187 8.41 0.04 7.42
N ASP A 188 7.54 0.17 8.43
CA ASP A 188 7.29 1.46 9.08
C ASP A 188 8.57 2.07 9.67
N LYS A 189 8.76 3.38 9.49
CA LYS A 189 9.90 4.15 10.01
C LYS A 189 9.48 5.14 11.10
N TYR A 190 8.40 4.82 11.83
CA TYR A 190 7.91 5.61 12.97
C TYR A 190 7.70 4.74 14.21
N ALA A 191 7.74 5.36 15.37
CA ALA A 191 7.42 4.70 16.63
C ALA A 191 5.90 4.52 16.75
N ARG A 192 5.43 3.27 16.92
CA ARG A 192 3.98 2.94 16.92
C ARG A 192 3.20 3.63 18.03
N GLU A 193 3.85 3.92 19.17
CA GLU A 193 3.24 4.53 20.34
C GLU A 193 2.98 6.02 20.15
N SER A 194 3.88 6.72 19.45
CA SER A 194 3.84 8.18 19.27
C SER A 194 3.50 8.62 17.85
N ASN A 195 3.59 7.74 16.87
CA ASN A 195 3.57 8.03 15.45
C ASN A 195 4.63 9.07 15.01
N LEU A 196 5.72 9.19 15.77
CA LEU A 196 6.84 10.07 15.43
C LEU A 196 7.85 9.34 14.55
N PRO A 197 8.34 9.98 13.46
CA PRO A 197 9.41 9.45 12.62
C PRO A 197 10.65 9.10 13.43
N GLN A 198 11.27 7.95 13.16
CA GLN A 198 12.47 7.49 13.85
C GLN A 198 13.72 7.91 13.07
N PHE A 199 14.63 8.63 13.73
CA PHE A 199 15.93 8.97 13.17
C PHE A 199 16.84 7.73 13.11
N PRO A 200 17.64 7.54 12.04
CA PRO A 200 17.75 8.37 10.85
C PRO A 200 16.75 8.03 9.74
N ASP A 201 16.20 6.80 9.72
CA ASP A 201 15.53 6.19 8.59
C ASP A 201 14.13 6.76 8.30
N GLY A 202 13.50 7.33 9.33
CA GLY A 202 12.21 8.03 9.22
C GLY A 202 12.33 9.52 8.84
N PHE A 203 13.55 10.02 8.60
CA PHE A 203 13.79 11.40 8.22
C PHE A 203 14.03 11.51 6.72
N ALA A 204 13.40 12.49 6.07
CA ALA A 204 13.55 12.74 4.65
C ALA A 204 14.97 13.17 4.26
N ASP A 205 15.61 13.92 5.16
CA ASP A 205 17.02 14.33 5.07
C ASP A 205 17.72 14.12 6.41
N PRO A 206 18.27 12.92 6.65
CA PRO A 206 18.98 12.63 7.90
C PRO A 206 20.34 13.35 8.03
N SER A 207 20.86 13.94 6.94
CA SER A 207 22.12 14.69 6.92
C SER A 207 21.97 16.15 7.34
N LEU A 208 20.75 16.63 7.47
CA LEU A 208 20.47 18.01 7.87
C LEU A 208 21.05 18.33 9.25
N THR A 209 21.67 19.51 9.37
CA THR A 209 22.27 19.97 10.64
C THR A 209 21.77 21.39 10.97
N PRO A 210 21.00 21.59 12.05
CA PRO A 210 20.42 20.56 12.94
C PRO A 210 19.43 19.66 12.20
N PRO A 211 19.16 18.42 12.69
CA PRO A 211 18.31 17.45 11.97
C PRO A 211 16.83 17.82 11.92
N LEU A 212 16.40 18.80 12.72
CA LEU A 212 15.02 19.29 12.84
C LEU A 212 14.96 20.81 12.67
N PRO A 213 13.88 21.37 12.14
CA PRO A 213 12.75 20.66 11.52
C PRO A 213 13.08 20.10 10.12
N GLN A 214 12.44 19.01 9.74
CA GLN A 214 12.47 18.51 8.38
C GLN A 214 11.47 19.28 7.50
N LYS A 215 11.71 19.33 6.17
CA LYS A 215 10.82 19.98 5.20
C LYS A 215 9.87 19.00 4.52
N LYS A 216 10.19 17.73 4.53
CA LYS A 216 9.44 16.64 3.91
C LYS A 216 9.30 15.46 4.86
N ALA A 217 8.34 14.59 4.59
CA ALA A 217 8.23 13.29 5.20
C ALA A 217 9.05 12.24 4.44
N GLU A 218 9.64 11.31 5.15
CA GLU A 218 9.95 10.00 4.58
C GLU A 218 8.63 9.23 4.46
N LEU A 219 8.39 8.54 3.30
CA LEU A 219 7.08 7.96 2.99
C LEU A 219 6.63 6.93 4.03
N MET A 220 7.54 6.01 4.45
CA MET A 220 7.22 4.97 5.43
C MET A 220 7.22 5.48 6.88
N ALA A 221 7.66 6.71 7.11
CA ALA A 221 7.45 7.42 8.38
C ALA A 221 6.11 8.19 8.42
N GLY A 222 5.55 8.52 7.24
CA GLY A 222 4.22 9.08 7.08
C GLY A 222 4.02 10.50 7.61
N ARG A 223 5.03 11.10 8.26
CA ARG A 223 4.93 12.44 8.87
C ARG A 223 6.22 13.24 8.69
N ILE A 224 6.08 14.56 8.69
CA ILE A 224 7.19 15.54 8.65
C ILE A 224 7.59 15.84 10.09
N PRO A 225 8.76 15.42 10.60
CA PRO A 225 9.17 15.75 11.96
C PRO A 225 9.53 17.24 12.08
N LEU A 226 8.86 17.94 12.98
CA LEU A 226 9.05 19.37 13.24
C LEU A 226 10.00 19.61 14.41
N ASP A 227 9.81 18.84 15.47
CA ASP A 227 10.65 18.79 16.65
C ASP A 227 10.62 17.38 17.26
N GLU A 228 11.22 17.19 18.43
CA GLU A 228 11.32 15.88 19.11
C GLU A 228 9.95 15.28 19.52
N ARG A 229 8.88 16.07 19.51
CA ARG A 229 7.55 15.69 20.02
C ARG A 229 6.42 15.91 19.01
N HIS A 230 6.67 16.67 17.96
CA HIS A 230 5.64 17.07 17.01
C HIS A 230 6.05 16.71 15.58
N ALA A 231 5.09 16.19 14.84
CA ALA A 231 5.22 15.93 13.42
C ALA A 231 3.92 16.30 12.69
N ALA A 232 4.04 16.85 11.49
CA ALA A 232 2.93 17.24 10.66
C ALA A 232 2.59 16.14 9.63
N THR A 233 1.30 16.02 9.28
CA THR A 233 0.87 15.19 8.16
C THR A 233 1.20 15.87 6.84
N PRO A 234 1.84 15.21 5.87
CA PRO A 234 2.08 15.79 4.56
C PRO A 234 0.77 15.98 3.81
N GLU A 235 0.59 17.17 3.23
CA GLU A 235 -0.62 17.53 2.49
C GLU A 235 -0.69 16.87 1.10
N SER A 236 0.45 16.44 0.58
CA SER A 236 0.55 15.81 -0.74
C SER A 236 1.88 15.07 -0.92
N LEU A 237 1.98 14.25 -1.95
CA LEU A 237 3.22 13.58 -2.36
C LEU A 237 4.38 14.52 -2.70
N ARG A 238 4.13 15.82 -2.94
CA ARG A 238 5.19 16.83 -3.11
C ARG A 238 6.01 17.07 -1.84
N ASN A 239 5.39 16.80 -0.68
CA ASN A 239 6.00 16.94 0.63
C ASN A 239 6.59 15.62 1.15
N VAL A 240 6.80 14.64 0.27
CA VAL A 240 7.23 13.28 0.62
C VAL A 240 8.43 12.86 -0.24
N VAL A 241 9.24 11.98 0.28
CA VAL A 241 10.32 11.28 -0.43
C VAL A 241 10.35 9.81 -0.02
N VAL A 242 10.90 8.95 -0.85
CA VAL A 242 11.27 7.58 -0.45
C VAL A 242 12.67 7.62 0.15
N GLY A 243 12.83 7.23 1.40
CA GLY A 243 14.13 7.21 2.09
C GLY A 243 15.06 6.10 1.58
N ARG A 244 16.34 6.18 1.95
CA ARG A 244 17.35 5.22 1.48
C ARG A 244 17.01 3.79 1.92
N LEU A 245 16.74 3.57 3.22
CA LEU A 245 16.41 2.24 3.72
C LEU A 245 15.13 1.69 3.07
N THR A 246 14.11 2.53 2.86
CA THR A 246 12.90 2.14 2.13
C THR A 246 13.24 1.71 0.70
N ALA A 247 14.10 2.45 0.00
CA ALA A 247 14.55 2.10 -1.35
C ALA A 247 15.31 0.77 -1.39
N GLU A 248 16.14 0.48 -0.39
CA GLU A 248 16.82 -0.81 -0.21
C GLU A 248 15.80 -1.95 0.01
N GLU A 249 14.82 -1.76 0.90
CA GLU A 249 13.80 -2.76 1.23
C GLU A 249 12.92 -3.15 0.03
N ILE A 250 12.65 -2.22 -0.89
CA ILE A 250 11.84 -2.46 -2.09
C ILE A 250 12.68 -2.79 -3.34
N GLY A 251 14.00 -2.91 -3.23
CA GLY A 251 14.89 -3.29 -4.32
C GLY A 251 15.24 -2.17 -5.31
N TRP A 252 15.03 -0.89 -4.98
CA TRP A 252 15.47 0.23 -5.81
C TRP A 252 16.95 0.55 -5.66
N LEU A 253 17.54 0.14 -4.54
CA LEU A 253 18.96 0.31 -4.25
C LEU A 253 19.53 -1.05 -3.83
N HIS A 254 20.60 -1.46 -4.48
CA HIS A 254 21.38 -2.66 -4.13
C HIS A 254 22.71 -2.19 -3.54
N GLU A 255 23.16 -2.83 -2.46
CA GLU A 255 24.52 -2.63 -1.91
C GLU A 255 25.62 -3.12 -2.87
#